data_3bdbf4474d18bfa311a8a0f5e4f5117f
#
_entry.id   3bdbf4474d18bfa311a8a0f5e4f5117f
#
_cell.length_a   1.000
_cell.length_b   1.000
_cell.length_c   1.000
_cell.angle_alpha   90.00
_cell.angle_beta   90.00
_cell.angle_gamma   90.00
#
_symmetry.space_group_name_H-M   'P 1'
#
loop_
_entity.id
_entity.type
_entity.pdbx_description
1 polymer ?
#
loop_
_entity_poly.entity_id
_entity_poly.type
_entity_poly.pdbx_seq_one_letter_code
_entity_poly.pdbx_strand_id
1 'polypeptide(L)'
;MSALLALWDASLALAGATIAALMVLLIARLIGGRRGDNRERIRQQLTKALLTGETEPTGNSRLHAEIAADLTVELAELVRGSDRERFLRNAEALGVTATLRRRLRSASAQDRLTATEALALFPGETGREAAVALDDRNPDVRLGAALALAQNHIAPPAAELVRKLGLGTREQSMLVVSLMRDLVETDPRGVEALLYDDDLPDSAKLAATDALAASGMVENAPLVAWMAGAAKHQTALQPRIYRALGRIGHPGGRDAILEGLTSPEWQVRSAAAEAAGKVGLTDAVGALAEALGDAHWWVRFRSGEALAKLGRTGRDTLLELAHNGSPLAQEAASATLAERKLA
;
A
#
# COMPACT_ATOMS: atom_id res chain seq x y z
N MET A 1 21.71 -25.62 73.76
CA MET A 1 20.44 -26.27 73.39
C MET A 1 19.47 -25.34 72.70
N SER A 2 19.37 -24.07 73.06
CA SER A 2 18.43 -23.10 72.42
C SER A 2 18.70 -22.77 70.97
N ALA A 3 19.97 -22.69 70.55
CA ALA A 3 20.36 -22.38 69.14
C ALA A 3 20.04 -23.53 68.17
N LEU A 4 20.12 -24.77 68.59
CA LEU A 4 19.79 -25.95 67.78
C LEU A 4 18.28 -26.07 67.54
N LEU A 5 17.47 -25.75 68.57
CA LEU A 5 16.01 -25.72 68.41
C LEU A 5 15.54 -24.58 67.48
N ALA A 6 16.14 -23.40 67.57
CA ALA A 6 15.82 -22.29 66.70
C ALA A 6 16.22 -22.58 65.21
N LEU A 7 17.34 -23.28 64.97
CA LEU A 7 17.72 -23.75 63.65
C LEU A 7 16.75 -24.79 63.07
N TRP A 8 16.27 -25.68 63.94
CA TRP A 8 15.27 -26.70 63.58
C TRP A 8 13.94 -26.07 63.19
N ASP A 9 13.45 -25.14 64.02
CA ASP A 9 12.19 -24.41 63.73
C ASP A 9 12.29 -23.56 62.46
N ALA A 10 13.40 -22.90 62.20
CA ALA A 10 13.67 -22.15 60.98
C ALA A 10 13.69 -23.06 59.72
N SER A 11 14.30 -24.24 59.85
CA SER A 11 14.33 -25.26 58.79
C SER A 11 12.94 -25.81 58.47
N LEU A 12 12.12 -26.08 59.48
CA LEU A 12 10.73 -26.52 59.33
C LEU A 12 9.87 -25.43 58.70
N ALA A 13 10.03 -24.18 59.10
CA ALA A 13 9.33 -23.05 58.52
C ALA A 13 9.70 -22.85 57.04
N LEU A 14 10.99 -22.97 56.68
CA LEU A 14 11.47 -22.88 55.30
C LEU A 14 10.90 -24.02 54.41
N ALA A 15 10.92 -25.26 54.96
CA ALA A 15 10.34 -26.41 54.28
C ALA A 15 8.83 -26.25 54.05
N GLY A 16 8.12 -25.76 55.06
CA GLY A 16 6.69 -25.43 54.91
C GLY A 16 6.40 -24.35 53.86
N ALA A 17 7.21 -23.29 53.84
CA ALA A 17 7.07 -22.22 52.87
C ALA A 17 7.36 -22.71 51.43
N THR A 18 8.37 -23.57 51.24
CA THR A 18 8.69 -24.15 49.93
C THR A 18 7.60 -25.09 49.43
N ILE A 19 7.03 -25.92 50.29
CA ILE A 19 5.88 -26.80 49.96
C ILE A 19 4.65 -25.96 49.58
N ALA A 20 4.34 -24.91 50.35
CA ALA A 20 3.25 -23.99 50.05
C ALA A 20 3.44 -23.29 48.70
N ALA A 21 4.65 -22.80 48.41
CA ALA A 21 4.97 -22.18 47.11
C ALA A 21 4.83 -23.18 45.96
N LEU A 22 5.29 -24.41 46.11
CA LEU A 22 5.14 -25.47 45.10
C LEU A 22 3.66 -25.84 44.89
N MET A 23 2.86 -25.89 45.93
CA MET A 23 1.40 -26.13 45.85
C MET A 23 0.70 -25.01 45.09
N VAL A 24 1.06 -23.75 45.37
CA VAL A 24 0.49 -22.57 44.66
C VAL A 24 0.87 -22.62 43.17
N LEU A 25 2.13 -22.94 42.82
CA LEU A 25 2.59 -23.10 41.46
C LEU A 25 1.89 -24.27 40.76
N LEU A 26 1.70 -25.39 41.41
CA LEU A 26 0.98 -26.56 40.88
C LEU A 26 -0.49 -26.22 40.57
N ILE A 27 -1.16 -25.57 41.52
CA ILE A 27 -2.53 -25.12 41.35
C ILE A 27 -2.64 -24.10 40.23
N ALA A 28 -1.73 -23.13 40.15
CA ALA A 28 -1.70 -22.14 39.07
C ALA A 28 -1.48 -22.82 37.72
N ARG A 29 -0.61 -23.83 37.62
CA ARG A 29 -0.36 -24.61 36.41
C ARG A 29 -1.56 -25.46 36.00
N LEU A 30 -2.25 -26.11 36.95
CA LEU A 30 -3.47 -26.90 36.68
C LEU A 30 -4.62 -26.02 36.20
N ILE A 31 -4.80 -24.85 36.82
CA ILE A 31 -5.82 -23.87 36.40
C ILE A 31 -5.47 -23.27 35.06
N GLY A 32 -4.19 -22.94 34.80
CA GLY A 32 -3.70 -22.41 33.54
C GLY A 32 -3.86 -23.43 32.38
N GLY A 33 -3.51 -24.70 32.60
CA GLY A 33 -3.73 -25.79 31.66
C GLY A 33 -5.20 -25.99 31.30
N ARG A 34 -6.08 -26.07 32.29
CA ARG A 34 -7.54 -26.21 32.06
C ARG A 34 -8.14 -25.00 31.30
N ARG A 35 -7.65 -23.79 31.56
CA ARG A 35 -8.09 -22.59 30.84
C ARG A 35 -7.60 -22.58 29.43
N GLY A 36 -6.37 -23.05 29.17
CA GLY A 36 -5.80 -23.22 27.83
C GLY A 36 -6.60 -24.23 27.00
N ASP A 37 -6.85 -25.42 27.56
CA ASP A 37 -7.63 -26.47 26.90
C ASP A 37 -9.05 -26.03 26.58
N ASN A 38 -9.69 -25.28 27.48
CA ASN A 38 -11.04 -24.78 27.27
C ASN A 38 -11.08 -23.72 26.15
N ARG A 39 -10.08 -22.81 26.12
CA ARG A 39 -9.98 -21.78 25.08
C ARG A 39 -9.74 -22.42 23.70
N GLU A 40 -8.91 -23.44 23.63
CA GLU A 40 -8.64 -24.17 22.39
C GLU A 40 -9.88 -24.91 21.87
N ARG A 41 -10.64 -25.56 22.74
CA ARG A 41 -11.91 -26.19 22.38
C ARG A 41 -12.92 -25.18 21.84
N ILE A 42 -13.07 -24.02 22.52
CA ILE A 42 -13.93 -22.93 22.07
C ILE A 42 -13.47 -22.43 20.69
N ARG A 43 -12.16 -22.27 20.50
CA ARG A 43 -11.58 -21.84 19.22
C ARG A 43 -11.94 -22.82 18.09
N GLN A 44 -11.78 -24.11 18.31
CA GLN A 44 -12.12 -25.16 17.34
C GLN A 44 -13.62 -25.17 17.01
N GLN A 45 -14.49 -25.08 18.02
CA GLN A 45 -15.93 -25.00 17.83
C GLN A 45 -16.34 -23.76 17.04
N LEU A 46 -15.78 -22.58 17.39
CA LEU A 46 -16.08 -21.33 16.69
C LEU A 46 -15.51 -21.32 15.26
N THR A 47 -14.33 -21.91 15.03
CA THR A 47 -13.81 -22.10 13.67
C THR A 47 -14.77 -22.92 12.81
N LYS A 48 -15.28 -24.05 13.33
CA LYS A 48 -16.29 -24.83 12.64
C LYS A 48 -17.56 -24.03 12.39
N ALA A 49 -18.08 -23.34 13.39
CA ALA A 49 -19.28 -22.51 13.28
C ALA A 49 -19.11 -21.39 12.23
N LEU A 50 -17.97 -20.70 12.20
CA LEU A 50 -17.65 -19.69 11.19
C LEU A 50 -17.64 -20.26 9.77
N LEU A 51 -17.08 -21.44 9.57
CA LEU A 51 -16.94 -22.05 8.24
C LEU A 51 -18.22 -22.74 7.76
N THR A 52 -18.94 -23.45 8.64
CA THR A 52 -20.11 -24.28 8.25
C THR A 52 -21.45 -23.62 8.53
N GLY A 53 -21.52 -22.64 9.45
CA GLY A 53 -22.76 -22.05 9.93
C GLY A 53 -23.48 -22.94 10.99
N GLU A 54 -22.91 -24.09 11.36
CA GLU A 54 -23.46 -24.94 12.41
C GLU A 54 -23.15 -24.32 13.76
N THR A 55 -24.13 -23.65 14.37
CA THR A 55 -24.04 -23.14 15.73
C THR A 55 -24.59 -24.20 16.69
N GLU A 56 -23.73 -24.89 17.41
CA GLU A 56 -24.18 -25.48 18.68
C GLU A 56 -24.54 -24.32 19.64
N PRO A 57 -25.57 -24.46 20.49
CA PRO A 57 -25.96 -23.42 21.42
C PRO A 57 -24.91 -23.28 22.53
N THR A 58 -23.78 -22.75 22.19
CA THR A 58 -22.73 -22.34 23.12
C THR A 58 -23.11 -21.00 23.68
N GLY A 59 -23.27 -20.94 25.02
CA GLY A 59 -23.71 -19.75 25.72
C GLY A 59 -23.03 -18.48 25.20
N ASN A 60 -23.81 -17.44 25.02
CA ASN A 60 -23.45 -16.11 24.57
C ASN A 60 -22.49 -15.40 25.55
N SER A 61 -21.31 -15.99 25.79
CA SER A 61 -20.33 -15.39 26.68
C SER A 61 -19.52 -14.38 25.92
N ARG A 62 -19.19 -13.27 26.55
CA ARG A 62 -18.29 -12.25 26.01
C ARG A 62 -16.99 -12.85 25.47
N LEU A 63 -16.50 -13.92 26.12
CA LEU A 63 -15.30 -14.65 25.71
C LEU A 63 -15.48 -15.30 24.32
N HIS A 64 -16.63 -15.90 24.03
CA HIS A 64 -16.91 -16.50 22.71
C HIS A 64 -16.90 -15.45 21.61
N ALA A 65 -17.55 -14.30 21.85
CA ALA A 65 -17.60 -13.21 20.88
C ALA A 65 -16.21 -12.59 20.63
N GLU A 66 -15.36 -12.50 21.66
CA GLU A 66 -13.96 -12.04 21.50
C GLU A 66 -13.13 -13.04 20.67
N ILE A 67 -13.23 -14.34 20.97
CA ILE A 67 -12.51 -15.37 20.21
C ILE A 67 -13.03 -15.44 18.78
N ALA A 68 -14.35 -15.34 18.56
CA ALA A 68 -14.93 -15.32 17.22
C ALA A 68 -14.45 -14.11 16.40
N ALA A 69 -14.32 -12.93 17.04
CA ALA A 69 -13.79 -11.75 16.37
C ALA A 69 -12.33 -11.94 15.98
N ASP A 70 -11.48 -12.49 16.86
CA ASP A 70 -10.08 -12.78 16.55
C ASP A 70 -9.96 -13.80 15.40
N LEU A 71 -10.76 -14.87 15.42
CA LEU A 71 -10.80 -15.86 14.35
C LEU A 71 -11.29 -15.28 13.02
N THR A 72 -12.24 -14.35 13.08
CA THR A 72 -12.73 -13.70 11.85
C THR A 72 -11.62 -12.92 11.18
N VAL A 73 -10.81 -12.17 11.94
CA VAL A 73 -9.63 -11.46 11.39
C VAL A 73 -8.62 -12.45 10.77
N GLU A 74 -8.29 -13.51 11.50
CA GLU A 74 -7.29 -14.49 11.03
C GLU A 74 -7.72 -15.26 9.78
N LEU A 75 -9.01 -15.62 9.68
CA LEU A 75 -9.51 -16.50 8.61
C LEU A 75 -10.05 -15.74 7.41
N ALA A 76 -10.39 -14.46 7.55
CA ALA A 76 -11.01 -13.68 6.47
C ALA A 76 -10.16 -13.60 5.20
N GLU A 77 -8.83 -13.59 5.32
CA GLU A 77 -7.92 -13.57 4.17
C GLU A 77 -7.79 -14.92 3.47
N LEU A 78 -8.09 -16.02 4.19
CA LEU A 78 -7.98 -17.38 3.69
C LEU A 78 -9.25 -17.82 2.92
N VAL A 79 -10.40 -17.22 3.25
CA VAL A 79 -11.69 -17.57 2.67
C VAL A 79 -12.00 -16.65 1.48
N ARG A 80 -12.33 -17.23 0.32
CA ARG A 80 -12.54 -16.50 -0.94
C ARG A 80 -13.88 -16.82 -1.59
N GLY A 81 -14.32 -15.97 -2.50
CA GLY A 81 -15.53 -16.19 -3.31
C GLY A 81 -16.82 -16.28 -2.48
N SER A 82 -17.75 -17.14 -2.88
CA SER A 82 -19.05 -17.35 -2.21
C SER A 82 -18.92 -17.83 -0.76
N ASP A 83 -17.82 -18.52 -0.44
CA ASP A 83 -17.56 -18.98 0.92
C ASP A 83 -17.27 -17.83 1.86
N ARG A 84 -16.64 -16.72 1.38
CA ARG A 84 -16.40 -15.51 2.15
C ARG A 84 -17.68 -14.86 2.60
N GLU A 85 -18.68 -14.74 1.73
CA GLU A 85 -19.97 -14.16 2.11
C GLU A 85 -20.69 -14.98 3.18
N ARG A 86 -20.67 -16.31 3.03
CA ARG A 86 -21.24 -17.24 4.03
C ARG A 86 -20.51 -17.10 5.37
N PHE A 87 -19.18 -17.09 5.34
CA PHE A 87 -18.32 -16.92 6.50
C PHE A 87 -18.64 -15.61 7.25
N LEU A 88 -18.75 -14.48 6.55
CA LEU A 88 -19.06 -13.18 7.17
C LEU A 88 -20.49 -13.14 7.75
N ARG A 89 -21.49 -13.75 7.08
CA ARG A 89 -22.84 -13.91 7.65
C ARG A 89 -22.82 -14.74 8.94
N ASN A 90 -22.04 -15.82 8.98
CA ASN A 90 -21.89 -16.64 10.18
C ASN A 90 -21.19 -15.85 11.30
N ALA A 91 -20.18 -15.06 10.99
CA ALA A 91 -19.50 -14.18 11.94
C ALA A 91 -20.46 -13.13 12.53
N GLU A 92 -21.32 -12.56 11.71
CA GLU A 92 -22.35 -11.61 12.17
C GLU A 92 -23.36 -12.28 13.12
N ALA A 93 -23.83 -13.48 12.79
CA ALA A 93 -24.71 -14.28 13.64
C ALA A 93 -24.07 -14.63 15.00
N LEU A 94 -22.75 -14.79 15.04
CA LEU A 94 -21.98 -15.02 16.28
C LEU A 94 -21.69 -13.74 17.08
N GLY A 95 -22.20 -12.59 16.66
CA GLY A 95 -22.05 -11.32 17.38
C GLY A 95 -20.68 -10.65 17.21
N VAL A 96 -19.90 -11.04 16.20
CA VAL A 96 -18.57 -10.48 15.90
C VAL A 96 -18.65 -8.99 15.69
N THR A 97 -19.61 -8.50 14.87
CA THR A 97 -19.75 -7.07 14.55
C THR A 97 -19.99 -6.20 15.80
N ALA A 98 -20.79 -6.69 16.77
CA ALA A 98 -20.98 -5.98 18.04
C ALA A 98 -19.67 -5.88 18.85
N THR A 99 -18.83 -6.91 18.80
CA THR A 99 -17.53 -6.92 19.47
C THR A 99 -16.57 -5.97 18.77
N LEU A 100 -16.52 -5.95 17.44
CA LEU A 100 -15.69 -5.03 16.66
C LEU A 100 -16.10 -3.56 16.90
N ARG A 101 -17.40 -3.25 16.91
CA ARG A 101 -17.92 -1.89 17.27
C ARG A 101 -17.45 -1.45 18.65
N ARG A 102 -17.41 -2.35 19.61
CA ARG A 102 -16.86 -2.05 20.94
C ARG A 102 -15.36 -1.79 20.90
N ARG A 103 -14.59 -2.60 20.12
CA ARG A 103 -13.15 -2.44 19.95
C ARG A 103 -12.77 -1.14 19.26
N LEU A 104 -13.62 -0.59 18.38
CA LEU A 104 -13.40 0.74 17.79
C LEU A 104 -13.28 1.87 18.84
N ARG A 105 -13.79 1.64 20.05
CA ARG A 105 -13.71 2.57 21.19
C ARG A 105 -12.62 2.21 22.19
N SER A 106 -11.74 1.27 21.87
CA SER A 106 -10.61 0.88 22.72
C SER A 106 -9.64 2.02 22.96
N ALA A 107 -8.97 2.02 24.09
CA ALA A 107 -7.86 2.92 24.37
C ALA A 107 -6.65 2.63 23.47
N SER A 108 -6.44 1.36 23.10
CA SER A 108 -5.38 0.89 22.22
C SER A 108 -5.65 1.29 20.76
N ALA A 109 -4.68 1.97 20.12
CA ALA A 109 -4.75 2.28 18.70
C ALA A 109 -4.74 1.00 17.85
N GLN A 110 -3.98 -0.01 18.25
CA GLN A 110 -3.90 -1.29 17.55
C GLN A 110 -5.25 -2.02 17.55
N ASP A 111 -5.96 -2.06 18.69
CA ASP A 111 -7.29 -2.68 18.75
C ASP A 111 -8.29 -1.96 17.84
N ARG A 112 -8.23 -0.60 17.82
CA ARG A 112 -9.10 0.19 16.95
C ARG A 112 -8.80 -0.06 15.48
N LEU A 113 -7.53 -0.12 15.11
CA LEU A 113 -7.09 -0.42 13.74
C LEU A 113 -7.58 -1.80 13.30
N THR A 114 -7.26 -2.84 14.06
CA THR A 114 -7.69 -4.23 13.76
C THR A 114 -9.22 -4.35 13.68
N ALA A 115 -9.95 -3.66 14.57
CA ALA A 115 -11.41 -3.65 14.52
C ALA A 115 -11.95 -2.94 13.27
N THR A 116 -11.29 -1.88 12.83
CA THR A 116 -11.64 -1.14 11.61
C THR A 116 -11.44 -2.00 10.37
N GLU A 117 -10.26 -2.62 10.24
CA GLU A 117 -9.93 -3.54 9.15
C GLU A 117 -10.91 -4.70 9.07
N ALA A 118 -11.22 -5.31 10.21
CA ALA A 118 -12.18 -6.41 10.29
C ALA A 118 -13.62 -5.98 9.95
N LEU A 119 -14.06 -4.80 10.40
CA LEU A 119 -15.40 -4.29 10.09
C LEU A 119 -15.55 -3.99 8.60
N ALA A 120 -14.53 -3.44 7.96
CA ALA A 120 -14.55 -3.14 6.53
C ALA A 120 -14.73 -4.39 5.64
N LEU A 121 -14.50 -5.59 6.16
CA LEU A 121 -14.74 -6.85 5.43
C LEU A 121 -16.22 -7.16 5.26
N PHE A 122 -17.09 -6.63 6.13
CA PHE A 122 -18.52 -6.94 6.11
C PHE A 122 -19.24 -6.15 5.00
N PRO A 123 -20.19 -6.76 4.30
CA PRO A 123 -20.92 -6.08 3.23
C PRO A 123 -21.90 -5.02 3.78
N GLY A 124 -22.26 -4.08 2.92
CA GLY A 124 -23.31 -3.10 3.17
C GLY A 124 -22.97 -2.07 4.27
N GLU A 125 -23.97 -1.72 5.07
CA GLU A 125 -23.84 -0.70 6.12
C GLU A 125 -22.86 -1.07 7.22
N THR A 126 -22.79 -2.36 7.57
CA THR A 126 -21.88 -2.84 8.61
C THR A 126 -20.41 -2.53 8.27
N GLY A 127 -20.01 -2.73 7.02
CA GLY A 127 -18.65 -2.38 6.59
C GLY A 127 -18.41 -0.87 6.56
N ARG A 128 -19.42 -0.09 6.18
CA ARG A 128 -19.33 1.39 6.15
C ARG A 128 -19.15 2.01 7.53
N GLU A 129 -19.57 1.34 8.60
CA GLU A 129 -19.32 1.79 9.97
C GLU A 129 -17.83 1.96 10.29
N ALA A 130 -16.94 1.24 9.58
CA ALA A 130 -15.50 1.42 9.69
C ALA A 130 -15.06 2.85 9.34
N ALA A 131 -15.86 3.62 8.58
CA ALA A 131 -15.57 5.01 8.23
C ALA A 131 -15.46 5.94 9.44
N VAL A 132 -16.03 5.59 10.59
CA VAL A 132 -15.86 6.35 11.85
C VAL A 132 -14.37 6.47 12.22
N ALA A 133 -13.56 5.48 11.87
CA ALA A 133 -12.12 5.48 12.16
C ALA A 133 -11.32 6.44 11.27
N LEU A 134 -11.91 7.02 10.22
CA LEU A 134 -11.30 8.10 9.44
C LEU A 134 -11.13 9.39 10.26
N ASP A 135 -11.85 9.54 11.34
CA ASP A 135 -11.76 10.68 12.26
C ASP A 135 -11.00 10.31 13.57
N ASP A 136 -10.28 9.17 13.58
CA ASP A 136 -9.51 8.74 14.74
C ASP A 136 -8.39 9.73 15.07
N ARG A 137 -8.11 9.88 16.37
CA ARG A 137 -7.01 10.73 16.88
C ARG A 137 -5.61 10.26 16.40
N ASN A 138 -5.44 8.96 16.16
CA ASN A 138 -4.19 8.39 15.69
C ASN A 138 -4.14 8.38 14.15
N PRO A 139 -3.12 9.00 13.53
CA PRO A 139 -3.00 9.06 12.07
C PRO A 139 -2.86 7.68 11.41
N ASP A 140 -2.24 6.71 12.09
CA ASP A 140 -2.08 5.35 11.54
C ASP A 140 -3.43 4.62 11.47
N VAL A 141 -4.31 4.85 12.46
CA VAL A 141 -5.69 4.32 12.44
C VAL A 141 -6.49 4.95 11.32
N ARG A 142 -6.38 6.27 11.11
CA ARG A 142 -7.06 6.95 9.98
C ARG A 142 -6.60 6.39 8.63
N LEU A 143 -5.29 6.23 8.45
CA LEU A 143 -4.73 5.70 7.20
C LEU A 143 -5.12 4.24 6.98
N GLY A 144 -5.06 3.40 8.02
CA GLY A 144 -5.49 2.01 7.95
C GLY A 144 -6.99 1.89 7.64
N ALA A 145 -7.83 2.76 8.23
CA ALA A 145 -9.25 2.84 7.90
C ALA A 145 -9.48 3.17 6.42
N ALA A 146 -8.78 4.16 5.89
CA ALA A 146 -8.89 4.54 4.48
C ALA A 146 -8.49 3.39 3.54
N LEU A 147 -7.38 2.71 3.85
CA LEU A 147 -6.92 1.54 3.09
C LEU A 147 -7.95 0.40 3.15
N ALA A 148 -8.43 0.05 4.33
CA ALA A 148 -9.40 -1.03 4.50
C ALA A 148 -10.72 -0.75 3.75
N LEU A 149 -11.21 0.49 3.80
CA LEU A 149 -12.40 0.91 3.08
C LEU A 149 -12.19 0.89 1.57
N ALA A 150 -11.04 1.35 1.06
CA ALA A 150 -10.71 1.35 -0.35
C ALA A 150 -10.58 -0.08 -0.90
N GLN A 151 -9.85 -0.96 -0.21
CA GLN A 151 -9.67 -2.37 -0.59
C GLN A 151 -10.98 -3.17 -0.64
N ASN A 152 -11.96 -2.77 0.18
CA ASN A 152 -13.29 -3.41 0.18
C ASN A 152 -14.32 -2.63 -0.67
N HIS A 153 -13.89 -1.65 -1.47
CA HIS A 153 -14.72 -0.88 -2.40
C HIS A 153 -15.90 -0.14 -1.74
N ILE A 154 -15.72 0.29 -0.49
CA ILE A 154 -16.71 1.04 0.30
C ILE A 154 -16.17 2.37 0.82
N ALA A 155 -15.09 2.86 0.21
CA ALA A 155 -14.46 4.12 0.58
C ALA A 155 -15.39 5.32 0.27
N PRO A 156 -15.34 6.38 1.09
CA PRO A 156 -15.88 7.68 0.73
C PRO A 156 -15.17 8.25 -0.50
N PRO A 157 -15.72 9.32 -1.13
CA PRO A 157 -15.07 9.97 -2.28
C PRO A 157 -13.62 10.34 -1.99
N ALA A 158 -12.74 10.20 -2.99
CA ALA A 158 -11.31 10.39 -2.86
C ALA A 158 -10.92 11.75 -2.24
N ALA A 159 -11.61 12.83 -2.63
CA ALA A 159 -11.39 14.17 -2.09
C ALA A 159 -11.68 14.28 -0.57
N GLU A 160 -12.69 13.57 -0.08
CA GLU A 160 -12.99 13.53 1.36
C GLU A 160 -11.90 12.80 2.12
N LEU A 161 -11.46 11.63 1.62
CA LEU A 161 -10.39 10.85 2.23
C LEU A 161 -9.08 11.63 2.33
N VAL A 162 -8.66 12.28 1.24
CA VAL A 162 -7.41 13.06 1.21
C VAL A 162 -7.43 14.19 2.24
N ARG A 163 -8.56 14.89 2.38
CA ARG A 163 -8.73 15.94 3.39
C ARG A 163 -8.72 15.41 4.82
N LYS A 164 -9.45 14.33 5.10
CA LYS A 164 -9.49 13.69 6.43
C LYS A 164 -8.13 13.15 6.87
N LEU A 165 -7.38 12.60 5.95
CA LEU A 165 -6.05 12.06 6.23
C LEU A 165 -4.98 13.16 6.39
N GLY A 166 -5.24 14.38 5.90
CA GLY A 166 -4.26 15.45 5.87
C GLY A 166 -3.03 15.07 5.05
N LEU A 167 -3.25 14.37 3.92
CA LEU A 167 -2.16 13.90 3.06
C LEU A 167 -1.39 15.10 2.49
N GLY A 168 -0.07 15.09 2.67
CA GLY A 168 0.83 16.10 2.09
C GLY A 168 1.65 16.88 3.10
N THR A 169 1.44 16.70 4.39
CA THR A 169 2.25 17.34 5.43
C THR A 169 3.44 16.50 5.88
N ARG A 170 3.54 15.25 5.43
CA ARG A 170 4.62 14.30 5.74
C ARG A 170 5.06 13.57 4.48
N GLU A 171 6.27 12.98 4.52
CA GLU A 171 6.86 12.20 3.43
C GLU A 171 5.89 11.17 2.85
N GLN A 172 5.97 10.98 1.53
CA GLN A 172 5.11 10.03 0.80
C GLN A 172 5.34 8.60 1.31
N SER A 173 4.41 8.12 2.11
CA SER A 173 4.35 6.71 2.48
C SER A 173 3.92 5.87 1.27
N MET A 174 4.53 4.70 1.09
CA MET A 174 4.08 3.70 0.11
C MET A 174 2.60 3.34 0.27
N LEU A 175 2.07 3.50 1.48
CA LEU A 175 0.66 3.28 1.80
C LEU A 175 -0.27 4.30 1.12
N VAL A 176 0.18 5.55 0.94
CA VAL A 176 -0.60 6.57 0.20
C VAL A 176 -0.70 6.21 -1.27
N VAL A 177 0.39 5.70 -1.85
CA VAL A 177 0.38 5.22 -3.25
C VAL A 177 -0.54 4.00 -3.40
N SER A 178 -0.54 3.09 -2.44
CA SER A 178 -1.47 1.95 -2.43
C SER A 178 -2.91 2.41 -2.30
N LEU A 179 -3.21 3.32 -1.38
CA LEU A 179 -4.54 3.91 -1.22
C LEU A 179 -5.06 4.53 -2.53
N MET A 180 -4.22 5.35 -3.19
CA MET A 180 -4.63 5.96 -4.45
C MET A 180 -4.90 4.92 -5.55
N ARG A 181 -4.13 3.82 -5.57
CA ARG A 181 -4.37 2.72 -6.51
C ARG A 181 -5.72 2.05 -6.28
N ASP A 182 -6.02 1.73 -5.03
CA ASP A 182 -7.29 1.08 -4.66
C ASP A 182 -8.48 2.02 -4.95
N LEU A 183 -8.31 3.33 -4.75
CA LEU A 183 -9.33 4.33 -5.07
C LEU A 183 -9.55 4.49 -6.58
N VAL A 184 -8.51 4.38 -7.42
CA VAL A 184 -8.66 4.44 -8.89
C VAL A 184 -9.54 3.30 -9.41
N GLU A 185 -9.51 2.13 -8.78
CA GLU A 185 -10.35 1.00 -9.18
C GLU A 185 -11.86 1.27 -8.99
N THR A 186 -12.21 2.09 -8.01
CA THR A 186 -13.62 2.34 -7.63
C THR A 186 -14.13 3.73 -8.01
N ASP A 187 -13.27 4.75 -7.92
CA ASP A 187 -13.61 6.15 -8.18
C ASP A 187 -12.50 6.85 -8.99
N PRO A 188 -12.23 6.41 -10.22
CA PRO A 188 -11.16 6.99 -11.05
C PRO A 188 -11.39 8.48 -11.34
N ARG A 189 -12.65 8.92 -11.49
CA ARG A 189 -12.97 10.33 -11.73
C ARG A 189 -12.75 11.19 -10.48
N GLY A 190 -13.04 10.64 -9.30
CA GLY A 190 -12.77 11.32 -8.04
C GLY A 190 -11.27 11.49 -7.80
N VAL A 191 -10.47 10.48 -8.14
CA VAL A 191 -9.00 10.58 -8.08
C VAL A 191 -8.45 11.56 -9.12
N GLU A 192 -9.01 11.60 -10.34
CA GLU A 192 -8.65 12.60 -11.36
C GLU A 192 -8.98 14.03 -10.90
N ALA A 193 -10.12 14.22 -10.24
CA ALA A 193 -10.51 15.52 -9.72
C ALA A 193 -9.55 16.10 -8.69
N LEU A 194 -8.81 15.24 -7.95
CA LEU A 194 -7.76 15.68 -7.00
C LEU A 194 -6.64 16.46 -7.69
N LEU A 195 -6.39 16.23 -8.97
CA LEU A 195 -5.34 16.90 -9.71
C LEU A 195 -5.63 18.40 -9.93
N TYR A 196 -6.91 18.75 -9.95
CA TYR A 196 -7.39 20.11 -10.17
C TYR A 196 -7.72 20.87 -8.88
N ASP A 197 -7.58 20.23 -7.73
CA ASP A 197 -7.82 20.85 -6.42
C ASP A 197 -6.57 21.60 -5.95
N ASP A 198 -6.60 22.93 -6.00
CA ASP A 198 -5.46 23.79 -5.66
C ASP A 198 -5.08 23.73 -4.17
N ASP A 199 -6.02 23.33 -3.30
CA ASP A 199 -5.79 23.20 -1.85
C ASP A 199 -5.02 21.92 -1.49
N LEU A 200 -4.88 20.99 -2.45
CA LEU A 200 -4.19 19.74 -2.20
C LEU A 200 -2.67 19.88 -2.44
N PRO A 201 -1.87 19.27 -1.55
CA PRO A 201 -0.43 19.30 -1.68
C PRO A 201 0.03 18.48 -2.90
N ASP A 202 1.13 18.92 -3.49
CA ASP A 202 1.75 18.28 -4.66
C ASP A 202 2.02 16.78 -4.47
N SER A 203 2.33 16.36 -3.25
CA SER A 203 2.56 14.95 -2.94
C SER A 203 1.33 14.07 -3.12
N ALA A 204 0.12 14.58 -2.80
CA ALA A 204 -1.14 13.86 -3.03
C ALA A 204 -1.44 13.80 -4.54
N LYS A 205 -1.24 14.91 -5.26
CA LYS A 205 -1.40 14.96 -6.73
C LYS A 205 -0.46 14.00 -7.44
N LEU A 206 0.78 13.85 -6.95
CA LEU A 206 1.72 12.87 -7.47
C LEU A 206 1.27 11.43 -7.26
N ALA A 207 0.79 11.11 -6.05
CA ALA A 207 0.31 9.77 -5.77
C ALA A 207 -0.91 9.43 -6.64
N ALA A 208 -1.82 10.39 -6.83
CA ALA A 208 -2.97 10.27 -7.74
C ALA A 208 -2.50 10.08 -9.20
N THR A 209 -1.53 10.88 -9.66
CA THR A 209 -0.94 10.76 -11.00
C THR A 209 -0.31 9.39 -11.23
N ASP A 210 0.46 8.89 -10.26
CA ASP A 210 1.11 7.59 -10.34
C ASP A 210 0.08 6.44 -10.37
N ALA A 211 -0.97 6.54 -9.59
CA ALA A 211 -2.04 5.55 -9.56
C ALA A 211 -2.85 5.53 -10.87
N LEU A 212 -3.26 6.69 -11.36
CA LEU A 212 -3.97 6.83 -12.63
C LEU A 212 -3.13 6.33 -13.82
N ALA A 213 -1.84 6.67 -13.84
CA ALA A 213 -0.93 6.19 -14.88
C ALA A 213 -0.71 4.66 -14.83
N ALA A 214 -0.80 4.05 -13.66
CA ALA A 214 -0.65 2.60 -13.49
C ALA A 214 -1.91 1.82 -13.86
N SER A 215 -3.09 2.46 -13.81
CA SER A 215 -4.38 1.82 -14.11
C SER A 215 -4.59 1.46 -15.58
N GLY A 216 -3.76 2.00 -16.48
CA GLY A 216 -3.87 1.76 -17.93
C GLY A 216 -5.09 2.43 -18.59
N MET A 217 -5.76 3.36 -17.92
CA MET A 217 -6.89 4.12 -18.46
C MET A 217 -6.38 5.12 -19.50
N VAL A 218 -6.25 4.65 -20.73
CA VAL A 218 -5.65 5.37 -21.88
C VAL A 218 -6.56 6.49 -22.42
N GLU A 219 -7.83 6.51 -22.05
CA GLU A 219 -8.81 7.49 -22.58
C GLU A 219 -8.77 8.87 -21.89
N ASN A 220 -7.81 9.09 -21.01
CA ASN A 220 -7.75 10.31 -20.20
C ASN A 220 -6.96 11.44 -20.90
N ALA A 221 -7.46 11.93 -22.03
CA ALA A 221 -6.93 13.16 -22.64
C ALA A 221 -6.85 14.34 -21.66
N PRO A 222 -7.86 14.59 -20.76
CA PRO A 222 -7.76 15.61 -19.72
C PRO A 222 -6.60 15.40 -18.77
N LEU A 223 -6.38 14.18 -18.28
CA LEU A 223 -5.26 13.83 -17.39
C LEU A 223 -3.90 14.13 -18.07
N VAL A 224 -3.75 13.70 -19.32
CA VAL A 224 -2.51 13.95 -20.10
C VAL A 224 -2.29 15.43 -20.33
N ALA A 225 -3.34 16.20 -20.63
CA ALA A 225 -3.26 17.65 -20.78
C ALA A 225 -2.85 18.34 -19.47
N TRP A 226 -3.42 17.92 -18.33
CA TRP A 226 -2.99 18.41 -17.02
C TRP A 226 -1.52 18.08 -16.73
N MET A 227 -1.09 16.83 -16.98
CA MET A 227 0.30 16.41 -16.79
C MET A 227 1.26 17.22 -17.65
N ALA A 228 0.91 17.46 -18.91
CA ALA A 228 1.71 18.28 -19.81
C ALA A 228 1.83 19.73 -19.32
N GLY A 229 0.74 20.29 -18.79
CA GLY A 229 0.74 21.61 -18.14
C GLY A 229 1.58 21.64 -16.86
N ALA A 230 1.37 20.67 -15.97
CA ALA A 230 2.11 20.56 -14.71
C ALA A 230 3.61 20.32 -14.92
N ALA A 231 3.98 19.61 -15.98
CA ALA A 231 5.38 19.42 -16.36
C ALA A 231 6.12 20.74 -16.65
N LYS A 232 5.41 21.78 -17.06
CA LYS A 232 6.00 23.10 -17.33
C LYS A 232 6.20 23.97 -16.08
N HIS A 233 5.33 23.80 -15.08
CA HIS A 233 5.23 24.75 -13.97
C HIS A 233 5.67 24.18 -12.61
N GLN A 234 5.72 22.86 -12.46
CA GLN A 234 6.01 22.20 -11.18
C GLN A 234 7.34 21.44 -11.21
N THR A 235 8.44 22.17 -11.05
CA THR A 235 9.81 21.65 -11.17
C THR A 235 10.10 20.44 -10.29
N ALA A 236 9.63 20.41 -9.06
CA ALA A 236 9.85 19.29 -8.14
C ALA A 236 9.17 17.97 -8.59
N LEU A 237 8.09 18.08 -9.38
CA LEU A 237 7.29 16.97 -9.82
C LEU A 237 7.66 16.47 -11.22
N GLN A 238 8.35 17.29 -11.99
CA GLN A 238 8.66 17.04 -13.40
C GLN A 238 9.16 15.60 -13.68
N PRO A 239 10.19 15.06 -13.01
CA PRO A 239 10.69 13.72 -13.34
C PRO A 239 9.65 12.61 -13.17
N ARG A 240 8.74 12.77 -12.22
CA ARG A 240 7.64 11.78 -12.00
C ARG A 240 6.55 11.92 -13.03
N ILE A 241 6.18 13.16 -13.36
CA ILE A 241 5.18 13.45 -14.41
C ILE A 241 5.64 12.88 -15.75
N TYR A 242 6.90 13.08 -16.15
CA TYR A 242 7.42 12.49 -17.38
C TYR A 242 7.39 10.96 -17.38
N ARG A 243 7.77 10.32 -16.27
CA ARG A 243 7.64 8.87 -16.15
C ARG A 243 6.19 8.39 -16.27
N ALA A 244 5.26 9.15 -15.73
CA ALA A 244 3.83 8.85 -15.80
C ALA A 244 3.30 9.02 -17.24
N LEU A 245 3.68 10.11 -17.95
CA LEU A 245 3.38 10.30 -19.37
C LEU A 245 3.90 9.14 -20.22
N GLY A 246 5.12 8.69 -19.94
CA GLY A 246 5.71 7.51 -20.60
C GLY A 246 4.97 6.21 -20.33
N ARG A 247 4.37 6.04 -19.14
CA ARG A 247 3.56 4.85 -18.82
C ARG A 247 2.21 4.85 -19.51
N ILE A 248 1.56 6.02 -19.55
CA ILE A 248 0.25 6.18 -20.22
C ILE A 248 0.40 6.01 -21.73
N GLY A 249 1.50 6.47 -22.31
CA GLY A 249 1.76 6.29 -23.73
C GLY A 249 0.84 7.10 -24.67
N HIS A 250 0.12 8.10 -24.14
CA HIS A 250 -0.85 8.86 -24.93
C HIS A 250 -0.15 9.93 -25.79
N PRO A 251 -0.54 10.10 -27.09
CA PRO A 251 0.08 11.06 -28.01
C PRO A 251 0.03 12.51 -27.53
N GLY A 252 -0.94 12.90 -26.74
CA GLY A 252 -1.08 14.25 -26.17
C GLY A 252 0.08 14.69 -25.26
N GLY A 253 0.90 13.75 -24.79
CA GLY A 253 2.11 14.05 -24.00
C GLY A 253 3.34 14.39 -24.84
N ARG A 254 3.27 14.29 -26.18
CA ARG A 254 4.38 14.41 -27.11
C ARG A 254 5.18 15.70 -26.91
N ASP A 255 4.52 16.83 -26.99
CA ASP A 255 5.19 18.13 -26.98
C ASP A 255 5.87 18.42 -25.63
N ALA A 256 5.23 18.01 -24.53
CA ALA A 256 5.84 18.09 -23.20
C ALA A 256 7.10 17.21 -23.09
N ILE A 257 7.07 15.99 -23.64
CA ILE A 257 8.23 15.08 -23.61
C ILE A 257 9.39 15.67 -24.41
N LEU A 258 9.13 16.24 -25.61
CA LEU A 258 10.15 16.89 -26.41
C LEU A 258 10.77 18.09 -25.67
N GLU A 259 9.95 18.93 -25.03
CA GLU A 259 10.41 20.05 -24.21
C GLU A 259 11.26 19.57 -23.03
N GLY A 260 10.85 18.49 -22.40
CA GLY A 260 11.59 17.89 -21.27
C GLY A 260 12.98 17.38 -21.62
N LEU A 261 13.23 16.97 -22.85
CA LEU A 261 14.54 16.53 -23.29
C LEU A 261 15.60 17.68 -23.33
N THR A 262 15.15 18.93 -23.39
CA THR A 262 16.00 20.14 -23.40
C THR A 262 16.03 20.86 -22.04
N SER A 263 15.44 20.28 -20.98
CA SER A 263 15.38 20.85 -19.62
C SER A 263 16.79 21.14 -19.08
N PRO A 264 16.99 22.24 -18.32
CA PRO A 264 18.25 22.46 -17.61
C PRO A 264 18.56 21.37 -16.57
N GLU A 265 17.55 20.75 -16.01
CA GLU A 265 17.68 19.73 -14.97
C GLU A 265 17.88 18.34 -15.57
N TRP A 266 19.03 17.70 -15.29
CA TRP A 266 19.35 16.39 -15.84
C TRP A 266 18.33 15.29 -15.47
N GLN A 267 17.72 15.37 -14.25
CA GLN A 267 16.70 14.43 -13.81
C GLN A 267 15.47 14.48 -14.73
N VAL A 268 15.12 15.67 -15.20
CA VAL A 268 14.02 15.89 -16.14
C VAL A 268 14.39 15.35 -17.50
N ARG A 269 15.56 15.69 -18.03
CA ARG A 269 16.02 15.16 -19.33
C ARG A 269 16.05 13.64 -19.34
N SER A 270 16.56 13.03 -18.28
CA SER A 270 16.59 11.56 -18.13
C SER A 270 15.18 10.95 -18.11
N ALA A 271 14.25 11.54 -17.39
CA ALA A 271 12.86 11.05 -17.31
C ALA A 271 12.11 11.27 -18.64
N ALA A 272 12.33 12.38 -19.33
CA ALA A 272 11.78 12.65 -20.65
C ALA A 272 12.32 11.68 -21.70
N ALA A 273 13.61 11.35 -21.68
CA ALA A 273 14.21 10.34 -22.55
C ALA A 273 13.57 8.95 -22.31
N GLU A 274 13.41 8.54 -21.06
CA GLU A 274 12.70 7.30 -20.73
C GLU A 274 11.26 7.30 -21.27
N ALA A 275 10.54 8.42 -21.12
CA ALA A 275 9.18 8.59 -21.60
C ALA A 275 9.11 8.50 -23.12
N ALA A 276 10.01 9.18 -23.85
CA ALA A 276 10.07 9.14 -25.30
C ALA A 276 10.21 7.71 -25.84
N GLY A 277 11.09 6.92 -25.21
CA GLY A 277 11.27 5.50 -25.57
C GLY A 277 10.08 4.61 -25.24
N LYS A 278 9.33 4.90 -24.16
CA LYS A 278 8.13 4.14 -23.78
C LYS A 278 6.93 4.45 -24.68
N VAL A 279 6.77 5.72 -25.05
CA VAL A 279 5.70 6.17 -25.96
C VAL A 279 5.97 5.74 -27.40
N GLY A 280 7.23 5.43 -27.74
CA GLY A 280 7.62 5.15 -29.11
C GLY A 280 7.73 6.42 -29.96
N LEU A 281 8.17 7.53 -29.36
CA LEU A 281 8.17 8.87 -29.99
C LEU A 281 9.33 9.01 -31.00
N THR A 282 9.06 8.66 -32.26
CA THR A 282 10.07 8.73 -33.33
C THR A 282 10.59 10.14 -33.62
N ASP A 283 9.76 11.15 -33.39
CA ASP A 283 10.15 12.55 -33.56
C ASP A 283 11.21 13.02 -32.56
N ALA A 284 11.38 12.24 -31.46
CA ALA A 284 12.41 12.52 -30.46
C ALA A 284 13.81 12.02 -30.84
N VAL A 285 13.98 11.29 -31.97
CA VAL A 285 15.25 10.67 -32.33
C VAL A 285 16.38 11.68 -32.36
N GLY A 286 16.18 12.86 -32.97
CA GLY A 286 17.21 13.91 -33.00
C GLY A 286 17.63 14.40 -31.63
N ALA A 287 16.66 14.74 -30.77
CA ALA A 287 16.93 15.21 -29.40
C ALA A 287 17.57 14.10 -28.53
N LEU A 288 17.17 12.84 -28.72
CA LEU A 288 17.77 11.69 -28.03
C LEU A 288 19.21 11.44 -28.48
N ALA A 289 19.50 11.67 -29.78
CA ALA A 289 20.85 11.59 -30.34
C ALA A 289 21.79 12.65 -29.70
N GLU A 290 21.31 13.90 -29.57
CA GLU A 290 22.04 14.94 -28.86
C GLU A 290 22.25 14.57 -27.36
N ALA A 291 21.23 14.04 -26.71
CA ALA A 291 21.28 13.63 -25.31
C ALA A 291 22.22 12.43 -25.02
N LEU A 292 22.65 11.67 -26.04
CA LEU A 292 23.73 10.69 -25.88
C LEU A 292 25.10 11.34 -25.62
N GLY A 293 25.25 12.63 -25.88
CA GLY A 293 26.43 13.44 -25.53
C GLY A 293 26.29 14.19 -24.20
N ASP A 294 25.23 13.98 -23.44
CA ASP A 294 24.96 14.70 -22.18
C ASP A 294 26.07 14.48 -21.15
N ALA A 295 26.33 15.50 -20.34
CA ALA A 295 27.30 15.41 -19.26
C ALA A 295 26.93 14.35 -18.21
N HIS A 296 25.61 14.18 -17.96
CA HIS A 296 25.10 13.21 -16.96
C HIS A 296 24.91 11.81 -17.54
N TRP A 297 25.53 10.83 -16.90
CA TRP A 297 25.48 9.43 -17.30
C TRP A 297 24.04 8.89 -17.45
N TRP A 298 23.14 9.23 -16.51
CA TRP A 298 21.74 8.78 -16.55
C TRP A 298 20.98 9.27 -17.76
N VAL A 299 21.27 10.48 -18.25
CA VAL A 299 20.66 11.02 -19.47
C VAL A 299 21.14 10.23 -20.67
N ARG A 300 22.46 10.00 -20.78
CA ARG A 300 23.04 9.19 -21.88
C ARG A 300 22.46 7.78 -21.89
N PHE A 301 22.42 7.13 -20.72
CA PHE A 301 21.86 5.78 -20.56
C PHE A 301 20.40 5.69 -21.02
N ARG A 302 19.53 6.58 -20.51
CA ARG A 302 18.11 6.58 -20.86
C ARG A 302 17.85 6.95 -22.32
N SER A 303 18.67 7.82 -22.91
CA SER A 303 18.59 8.17 -24.32
C SER A 303 18.98 6.99 -25.23
N GLY A 304 20.02 6.25 -24.88
CA GLY A 304 20.39 5.01 -25.55
C GLY A 304 19.28 3.95 -25.49
N GLU A 305 18.74 3.72 -24.30
CA GLU A 305 17.59 2.81 -24.13
C GLU A 305 16.37 3.22 -24.95
N ALA A 306 16.09 4.54 -25.01
CA ALA A 306 14.99 5.08 -25.79
C ALA A 306 15.20 4.84 -27.28
N LEU A 307 16.37 5.21 -27.83
CA LEU A 307 16.71 4.97 -29.23
C LEU A 307 16.60 3.48 -29.58
N ALA A 308 17.11 2.59 -28.73
CA ALA A 308 16.98 1.15 -28.96
C ALA A 308 15.54 0.67 -29.09
N LYS A 309 14.57 1.35 -28.43
CA LYS A 309 13.14 1.06 -28.52
C LYS A 309 12.45 1.67 -29.74
N LEU A 310 13.04 2.67 -30.35
CA LEU A 310 12.46 3.37 -31.53
C LEU A 310 12.66 2.64 -32.86
N GLY A 311 12.95 1.35 -32.81
CA GLY A 311 13.04 0.49 -33.97
C GLY A 311 14.24 0.81 -34.89
N ARG A 312 13.99 0.74 -36.20
CA ARG A 312 15.06 0.88 -37.19
C ARG A 312 15.74 2.25 -37.11
N THR A 313 14.97 3.32 -37.10
CA THR A 313 15.49 4.69 -37.07
C THR A 313 16.40 4.92 -35.86
N GLY A 314 15.96 4.50 -34.65
CA GLY A 314 16.78 4.65 -33.48
C GLY A 314 18.05 3.79 -33.51
N ARG A 315 17.98 2.57 -34.08
CA ARG A 315 19.14 1.70 -34.25
C ARG A 315 20.16 2.31 -35.22
N ASP A 316 19.70 2.80 -36.38
CA ASP A 316 20.57 3.39 -37.36
C ASP A 316 21.29 4.63 -36.78
N THR A 317 20.58 5.45 -35.99
CA THR A 317 21.16 6.56 -35.21
C THR A 317 22.22 6.11 -34.23
N LEU A 318 21.95 5.03 -33.46
CA LEU A 318 22.95 4.47 -32.54
C LEU A 318 24.21 3.98 -33.26
N LEU A 319 24.07 3.31 -34.41
CA LEU A 319 25.21 2.87 -35.25
C LEU A 319 26.02 4.05 -35.78
N GLU A 320 25.35 5.09 -36.26
CA GLU A 320 26.01 6.32 -36.73
C GLU A 320 26.79 6.99 -35.60
N LEU A 321 26.16 7.18 -34.41
CA LEU A 321 26.80 7.84 -33.28
C LEU A 321 27.94 7.02 -32.69
N ALA A 322 27.88 5.70 -32.74
CA ALA A 322 28.97 4.83 -32.29
C ALA A 322 30.25 5.03 -33.13
N HIS A 323 30.12 5.45 -34.43
CA HIS A 323 31.25 5.71 -35.32
C HIS A 323 31.67 7.19 -35.38
N ASN A 324 30.69 8.09 -35.44
CA ASN A 324 30.91 9.49 -35.79
C ASN A 324 30.52 10.50 -34.69
N GLY A 325 30.03 10.01 -33.52
CA GLY A 325 29.58 10.87 -32.42
C GLY A 325 30.73 11.54 -31.65
N SER A 326 30.35 12.39 -30.68
CA SER A 326 31.30 12.88 -29.67
C SER A 326 31.81 11.72 -28.80
N PRO A 327 32.94 11.82 -28.09
CA PRO A 327 33.47 10.73 -27.30
C PRO A 327 32.47 10.12 -26.33
N LEU A 328 31.64 10.95 -25.67
CA LEU A 328 30.60 10.49 -24.76
C LEU A 328 29.46 9.79 -25.50
N ALA A 329 29.05 10.30 -26.65
CA ALA A 329 28.02 9.71 -27.49
C ALA A 329 28.47 8.38 -28.09
N GLN A 330 29.73 8.27 -28.56
CA GLN A 330 30.32 7.04 -29.06
C GLN A 330 30.31 5.93 -27.99
N GLU A 331 30.77 6.27 -26.78
CA GLU A 331 30.78 5.33 -25.65
C GLU A 331 29.35 4.86 -25.32
N ALA A 332 28.40 5.79 -25.15
CA ALA A 332 27.03 5.47 -24.78
C ALA A 332 26.31 4.67 -25.89
N ALA A 333 26.49 5.03 -27.16
CA ALA A 333 25.90 4.32 -28.29
C ALA A 333 26.46 2.89 -28.39
N SER A 334 27.78 2.75 -28.31
CA SER A 334 28.45 1.44 -28.37
C SER A 334 28.02 0.52 -27.19
N ALA A 335 27.95 1.07 -26.00
CA ALA A 335 27.47 0.34 -24.83
C ALA A 335 26.01 -0.12 -25.01
N THR A 336 25.14 0.76 -25.53
CA THR A 336 23.72 0.42 -25.76
C THR A 336 23.57 -0.67 -26.82
N LEU A 337 24.29 -0.57 -27.92
CA LEU A 337 24.29 -1.56 -29.02
C LEU A 337 24.73 -2.94 -28.50
N ALA A 338 25.81 -2.97 -27.71
CA ALA A 338 26.35 -4.20 -27.13
C ALA A 338 25.36 -4.83 -26.14
N GLU A 339 24.80 -4.03 -25.21
CA GLU A 339 23.85 -4.50 -24.20
C GLU A 339 22.57 -5.07 -24.83
N ARG A 340 22.06 -4.42 -25.87
CA ARG A 340 20.81 -4.80 -26.53
C ARG A 340 21.01 -5.79 -27.69
N LYS A 341 22.25 -6.21 -27.97
CA LYS A 341 22.60 -7.13 -29.07
C LYS A 341 22.07 -6.61 -30.42
N LEU A 342 22.23 -5.31 -30.65
CA LEU A 342 21.77 -4.61 -31.87
C LEU A 342 22.92 -4.35 -32.87
N ALA A 343 24.14 -4.71 -32.50
CA ALA A 343 25.33 -4.56 -33.32
C ALA A 343 25.34 -5.59 -34.47
#